data_975762ea246534b5b6380a841bbf39e6
#
_entry.id   975762ea246534b5b6380a841bbf39e6
#
_cell.length_a   1.000
_cell.length_b   1.000
_cell.length_c   1.000
_cell.angle_alpha   90.00
_cell.angle_beta   90.00
_cell.angle_gamma   90.00
#
_symmetry.space_group_name_H-M   'P 1'
#
loop_
_entity.id
_entity.type
_entity.pdbx_description
1 polymer ?
#
loop_
_entity_poly.entity_id
_entity_poly.type
_entity_poly.pdbx_seq_one_letter_code
_entity_poly.pdbx_strand_id
1 'polypeptide(L)'
;MIIALVISCYGLIPVAGALLSRRSWRIFRRRFDDLRLRPILDYGNYSRQEGGVYRFIGGFESVTDGHTLWIRSDSLTIPVALAEAQTYVLPMQEGGLLSGAFDPGEEAPERIRWDRVSTLTEGAKVFVGGALLLHEDRWTFVSTKETPLLVIFYDGSDRSLAVRAIRAGRHRNEYWNSITPYALILGALSLISMAISFLPRP
;
A
#
# COMPACT_ATOMS: atom_id res chain seq x y z
N MET A 1 -30.93 23.18 -1.63
CA MET A 1 -30.55 21.76 -1.76
C MET A 1 -29.65 21.49 -2.99
N ILE A 2 -30.08 21.89 -4.21
CA ILE A 2 -29.30 21.62 -5.46
C ILE A 2 -27.92 22.26 -5.46
N ILE A 3 -27.76 23.52 -5.01
CA ILE A 3 -26.47 24.21 -4.92
C ILE A 3 -25.47 23.42 -4.02
N ALA A 4 -25.92 22.96 -2.85
CA ALA A 4 -25.09 22.17 -1.94
C ALA A 4 -24.67 20.85 -2.57
N LEU A 5 -25.53 20.22 -3.35
CA LEU A 5 -25.22 18.99 -4.08
C LEU A 5 -24.16 19.22 -5.16
N VAL A 6 -24.27 20.31 -5.93
CA VAL A 6 -23.27 20.69 -6.96
C VAL A 6 -21.90 20.94 -6.33
N ILE A 7 -21.85 21.71 -5.24
CA ILE A 7 -20.59 22.00 -4.52
C ILE A 7 -19.99 20.70 -3.97
N SER A 8 -20.81 19.81 -3.41
CA SER A 8 -20.32 18.54 -2.87
C SER A 8 -19.77 17.62 -3.96
N CYS A 9 -20.52 17.39 -5.04
CA CYS A 9 -20.15 16.44 -6.09
C CYS A 9 -18.99 16.91 -6.95
N TYR A 10 -18.95 18.20 -7.31
CA TYR A 10 -17.95 18.73 -8.24
C TYR A 10 -16.81 19.47 -7.54
N GLY A 11 -16.94 19.81 -6.28
CA GLY A 11 -15.91 20.50 -5.49
C GLY A 11 -15.32 19.60 -4.40
N LEU A 12 -16.09 19.34 -3.35
CA LEU A 12 -15.57 18.69 -2.16
C LEU A 12 -15.07 17.26 -2.39
N ILE A 13 -15.84 16.44 -3.12
CA ILE A 13 -15.47 15.03 -3.34
C ILE A 13 -14.18 14.89 -4.16
N PRO A 14 -14.03 15.55 -5.34
CA PRO A 14 -12.77 15.45 -6.11
C PRO A 14 -11.57 16.02 -5.37
N VAL A 15 -11.71 17.16 -4.69
CA VAL A 15 -10.62 17.76 -3.92
C VAL A 15 -10.24 16.88 -2.74
N ALA A 16 -11.19 16.36 -1.98
CA ALA A 16 -10.93 15.43 -0.88
C ALA A 16 -10.28 14.15 -1.37
N GLY A 17 -10.75 13.58 -2.49
CA GLY A 17 -10.16 12.41 -3.13
C GLY A 17 -8.70 12.64 -3.50
N ALA A 18 -8.38 13.76 -4.15
CA ALA A 18 -7.01 14.13 -4.49
C ALA A 18 -6.11 14.31 -3.26
N LEU A 19 -6.59 14.97 -2.22
CA LEU A 19 -5.83 15.20 -0.99
C LEU A 19 -5.58 13.90 -0.22
N LEU A 20 -6.61 13.06 -0.07
CA LEU A 20 -6.51 11.77 0.63
C LEU A 20 -5.59 10.79 -0.13
N SER A 21 -5.73 10.71 -1.44
CA SER A 21 -4.86 9.88 -2.27
C SER A 21 -3.39 10.31 -2.17
N ARG A 22 -3.10 11.62 -2.27
CA ARG A 22 -1.75 12.16 -2.09
C ARG A 22 -1.19 11.91 -0.70
N ARG A 23 -2.01 12.04 0.34
CA ARG A 23 -1.59 11.80 1.73
C ARG A 23 -1.25 10.33 1.95
N SER A 24 -2.13 9.43 1.56
CA SER A 24 -1.94 7.98 1.67
C SER A 24 -0.67 7.53 0.94
N TRP A 25 -0.48 8.00 -0.29
CA TRP A 25 0.69 7.71 -1.10
C TRP A 25 1.99 8.23 -0.47
N ARG A 26 2.00 9.46 0.04
CA ARG A 26 3.20 10.02 0.70
C ARG A 26 3.59 9.22 1.94
N ILE A 27 2.61 8.75 2.71
CA ILE A 27 2.86 7.92 3.90
C ILE A 27 3.48 6.58 3.47
N PHE A 28 2.88 5.89 2.49
CA PHE A 28 3.42 4.64 1.96
C PHE A 28 4.85 4.82 1.45
N ARG A 29 5.07 5.81 0.58
CA ARG A 29 6.38 6.09 -0.03
C ARG A 29 7.45 6.38 1.01
N ARG A 30 7.18 7.29 1.95
CA ARG A 30 8.15 7.62 3.00
C ARG A 30 8.54 6.39 3.81
N ARG A 31 7.55 5.58 4.19
CA ARG A 31 7.78 4.35 4.94
C ARG A 31 8.58 3.33 4.14
N PHE A 32 8.21 3.12 2.88
CA PHE A 32 8.93 2.20 2.00
C PHE A 32 10.37 2.66 1.77
N ASP A 33 10.59 3.96 1.51
CA ASP A 33 11.93 4.54 1.31
C ASP A 33 12.80 4.42 2.58
N ASP A 34 12.23 4.63 3.77
CA ASP A 34 12.95 4.43 5.04
C ASP A 34 13.31 2.96 5.26
N LEU A 35 12.35 2.06 5.12
CA LEU A 35 12.56 0.63 5.38
C LEU A 35 13.48 -0.05 4.36
N ARG A 36 13.46 0.35 3.09
CA ARG A 36 14.37 -0.21 2.06
C ARG A 36 15.84 0.12 2.30
N LEU A 37 16.13 1.16 3.07
CA LEU A 37 17.50 1.56 3.43
C LEU A 37 17.99 0.85 4.70
N ARG A 38 17.10 0.18 5.45
CA ARG A 38 17.49 -0.57 6.64
C ARG A 38 18.34 -1.79 6.29
N PRO A 39 19.19 -2.26 7.22
CA PRO A 39 19.99 -3.45 7.00
C PRO A 39 19.11 -4.65 6.65
N ILE A 40 19.61 -5.51 5.77
CA ILE A 40 18.95 -6.78 5.45
C ILE A 40 19.15 -7.71 6.65
N LEU A 41 18.06 -8.34 7.08
CA LEU A 41 18.16 -9.39 8.06
C LEU A 41 18.71 -10.65 7.39
N ASP A 42 19.88 -11.06 7.80
CA ASP A 42 20.52 -12.30 7.40
C ASP A 42 20.69 -13.27 8.59
N TYR A 43 21.16 -14.47 8.32
CA TYR A 43 21.37 -15.45 9.37
C TYR A 43 22.38 -14.97 10.43
N GLY A 44 23.40 -14.20 10.04
CA GLY A 44 24.39 -13.66 10.96
C GLY A 44 23.79 -12.67 11.96
N ASN A 45 22.96 -11.75 11.50
CA ASN A 45 22.27 -10.79 12.35
C ASN A 45 21.20 -11.48 13.22
N TYR A 46 20.49 -12.44 12.64
CA TYR A 46 19.48 -13.21 13.37
C TYR A 46 20.10 -14.04 14.50
N SER A 47 21.23 -14.70 14.26
CA SER A 47 21.91 -15.55 15.25
C SER A 47 22.49 -14.77 16.43
N ARG A 48 22.83 -13.49 16.25
CA ARG A 48 23.27 -12.60 17.34
C ARG A 48 22.17 -12.16 18.26
N GLN A 49 20.91 -12.44 17.91
CA GLN A 49 19.74 -12.06 18.68
C GLN A 49 19.66 -10.55 18.98
N GLU A 50 20.11 -9.73 18.06
CA GLU A 50 20.04 -8.27 18.18
C GLU A 50 18.68 -7.79 17.68
N GLY A 51 17.86 -7.28 18.60
CA GLY A 51 16.62 -6.58 18.25
C GLY A 51 16.92 -5.31 17.45
N GLY A 52 16.06 -4.94 16.51
CA GLY A 52 16.29 -3.74 15.72
C GLY A 52 15.29 -3.59 14.58
N VAL A 53 15.53 -2.58 13.74
CA VAL A 53 14.72 -2.34 12.55
C VAL A 53 15.45 -2.91 11.33
N TYR A 54 14.85 -3.90 10.72
CA TYR A 54 15.42 -4.63 9.59
C TYR A 54 14.45 -4.66 8.41
N ARG A 55 15.00 -4.97 7.24
CA ARG A 55 14.23 -5.44 6.08
C ARG A 55 14.55 -6.89 5.80
N PHE A 56 13.58 -7.61 5.27
CA PHE A 56 13.73 -9.01 4.86
C PHE A 56 13.01 -9.23 3.53
N ILE A 57 13.61 -10.04 2.67
CA ILE A 57 13.04 -10.41 1.37
C ILE A 57 13.07 -11.93 1.28
N GLY A 58 11.93 -12.51 0.95
CA GLY A 58 11.79 -13.95 0.81
C GLY A 58 10.53 -14.34 0.03
N GLY A 59 10.25 -15.63 -0.01
CA GLY A 59 9.02 -16.19 -0.54
C GLY A 59 7.98 -16.38 0.56
N PHE A 60 6.73 -16.16 0.24
CA PHE A 60 5.59 -16.54 1.09
C PHE A 60 5.57 -18.06 1.26
N GLU A 61 5.51 -18.54 2.48
CA GLU A 61 5.45 -19.97 2.80
C GLU A 61 4.04 -20.35 3.28
N SER A 62 3.58 -19.74 4.36
CA SER A 62 2.28 -20.07 4.96
C SER A 62 1.77 -18.96 5.89
N VAL A 63 0.50 -19.05 6.28
CA VAL A 63 -0.07 -18.31 7.40
C VAL A 63 -0.54 -19.29 8.45
N THR A 64 -0.05 -19.13 9.67
CA THR A 64 -0.49 -19.92 10.83
C THR A 64 -1.30 -19.05 11.79
N ASP A 65 -2.22 -19.67 12.53
CA ASP A 65 -3.05 -19.01 13.55
C ASP A 65 -3.84 -17.80 13.01
N GLY A 66 -4.05 -17.75 11.68
CA GLY A 66 -4.78 -16.70 10.99
C GLY A 66 -4.08 -15.34 10.93
N HIS A 67 -2.95 -15.12 11.62
CA HIS A 67 -2.29 -13.81 11.70
C HIS A 67 -0.76 -13.85 11.77
N THR A 68 -0.14 -15.02 11.74
CA THR A 68 1.32 -15.15 11.63
C THR A 68 1.71 -15.59 10.24
N LEU A 69 2.38 -14.71 9.51
CA LEU A 69 2.90 -14.98 8.17
C LEU A 69 4.32 -15.54 8.28
N TRP A 70 4.59 -16.66 7.61
CA TRP A 70 5.91 -17.24 7.50
C TRP A 70 6.52 -16.88 6.14
N ILE A 71 7.74 -16.35 6.20
CA ILE A 71 8.50 -15.95 5.02
C ILE A 71 9.83 -16.67 5.04
N ARG A 72 10.13 -17.31 3.92
CA ARG A 72 11.36 -18.08 3.72
C ARG A 72 12.30 -17.39 2.74
N SER A 73 13.54 -17.23 3.15
CA SER A 73 14.68 -16.93 2.28
C SER A 73 15.58 -18.17 2.18
N ASP A 74 16.63 -18.13 1.38
CA ASP A 74 17.55 -19.26 1.18
C ASP A 74 18.14 -19.81 2.49
N SER A 75 18.34 -18.95 3.48
CA SER A 75 19.04 -19.30 4.73
C SER A 75 18.19 -19.15 5.99
N LEU A 76 17.00 -18.61 5.90
CA LEU A 76 16.25 -18.21 7.10
C LEU A 76 14.73 -18.20 6.84
N THR A 77 13.98 -18.75 7.79
CA THR A 77 12.51 -18.62 7.84
C THR A 77 12.12 -17.78 9.05
N ILE A 78 11.30 -16.75 8.84
CA ILE A 78 10.96 -15.76 9.87
C ILE A 78 9.45 -15.57 9.95
N PRO A 79 8.91 -15.53 11.18
CA PRO A 79 7.53 -15.16 11.41
C PRO A 79 7.33 -13.64 11.39
N VAL A 80 6.17 -13.23 10.91
CA VAL A 80 5.72 -11.84 10.79
C VAL A 80 4.31 -11.71 11.35
N ALA A 81 4.11 -10.89 12.38
CA ALA A 81 2.81 -10.67 12.99
C ALA A 81 1.97 -9.72 12.12
N LEU A 82 0.93 -10.24 11.49
CA LEU A 82 0.09 -9.50 10.54
C LEU A 82 -0.97 -8.61 11.19
N ALA A 83 -1.32 -8.83 12.45
CA ALA A 83 -2.49 -8.20 13.10
C ALA A 83 -2.51 -6.67 12.96
N GLU A 84 -1.37 -6.02 13.11
CA GLU A 84 -1.22 -4.56 12.99
C GLU A 84 -0.37 -4.15 11.78
N ALA A 85 -0.04 -5.09 10.90
CA ALA A 85 0.77 -4.84 9.72
C ALA A 85 0.01 -4.05 8.66
N GLN A 86 0.73 -3.21 7.94
CA GLN A 86 0.23 -2.63 6.69
C GLN A 86 0.67 -3.52 5.53
N THR A 87 -0.30 -4.24 5.02
CA THR A 87 -0.08 -5.22 3.96
C THR A 87 -0.52 -4.66 2.62
N TYR A 88 0.35 -4.73 1.63
CA TYR A 88 0.11 -4.27 0.27
C TYR A 88 0.46 -5.35 -0.74
N VAL A 89 -0.25 -5.34 -1.86
CA VAL A 89 0.09 -6.12 -3.05
C VAL A 89 0.44 -5.14 -4.16
N LEU A 90 1.57 -5.35 -4.82
CA LEU A 90 1.90 -4.56 -6.00
C LEU A 90 1.19 -5.13 -7.22
N PRO A 91 0.82 -4.27 -8.19
CA PRO A 91 0.26 -4.72 -9.45
C PRO A 91 1.18 -5.73 -10.13
N MET A 92 0.57 -6.73 -10.69
CA MET A 92 1.27 -7.89 -11.25
C MET A 92 1.83 -7.63 -12.63
N GLN A 93 2.83 -8.43 -13.00
CA GLN A 93 3.16 -8.64 -14.40
C GLN A 93 2.26 -9.74 -14.95
N GLU A 94 1.85 -9.63 -16.21
CA GLU A 94 1.07 -10.67 -16.90
C GLU A 94 1.77 -12.03 -16.75
N GLY A 95 1.04 -13.03 -16.26
CA GLY A 95 1.56 -14.38 -16.00
C GLY A 95 2.31 -14.58 -14.68
N GLY A 96 2.31 -13.60 -13.77
CA GLY A 96 2.90 -13.74 -12.44
C GLY A 96 2.09 -14.68 -11.51
N LEU A 97 2.75 -15.21 -10.49
CA LEU A 97 2.17 -16.13 -9.49
C LEU A 97 0.92 -15.58 -8.77
N LEU A 98 0.78 -14.26 -8.73
CA LEU A 98 -0.34 -13.59 -8.09
C LEU A 98 -1.53 -13.35 -9.03
N SER A 99 -1.40 -13.60 -10.33
CA SER A 99 -2.37 -13.19 -11.36
C SER A 99 -3.78 -13.80 -11.24
N GLY A 100 -3.97 -14.80 -10.40
CA GLY A 100 -5.29 -15.39 -10.13
C GLY A 100 -6.03 -14.82 -8.93
N ALA A 101 -5.36 -14.03 -8.08
CA ALA A 101 -5.90 -13.59 -6.79
C ALA A 101 -6.39 -12.12 -6.81
N PHE A 102 -5.91 -11.31 -7.76
CA PHE A 102 -6.19 -9.87 -7.83
C PHE A 102 -6.39 -9.43 -9.27
N ASP A 103 -7.23 -8.42 -9.48
CA ASP A 103 -7.47 -7.81 -10.79
C ASP A 103 -6.19 -7.09 -11.27
N PRO A 104 -5.60 -7.51 -12.40
CA PRO A 104 -4.39 -6.89 -12.94
C PRO A 104 -4.60 -5.46 -13.48
N GLY A 105 -5.82 -4.94 -13.45
CA GLY A 105 -6.16 -3.63 -14.01
C GLY A 105 -5.73 -2.42 -13.18
N GLU A 106 -5.33 -2.58 -11.92
CA GLU A 106 -4.92 -1.47 -11.07
C GLU A 106 -3.40 -1.38 -10.92
N GLU A 107 -2.80 -0.32 -11.45
CA GLU A 107 -1.36 -0.05 -11.34
C GLU A 107 -0.91 0.48 -9.95
N ALA A 108 -1.82 0.67 -9.01
CA ALA A 108 -1.53 1.17 -7.67
C ALA A 108 -1.33 0.02 -6.65
N PRO A 109 -0.45 0.19 -5.63
CA PRO A 109 -0.37 -0.79 -4.56
C PRO A 109 -1.71 -0.92 -3.86
N GLU A 110 -2.30 -2.10 -3.89
CA GLU A 110 -3.54 -2.37 -3.18
C GLU A 110 -3.24 -2.71 -1.72
N ARG A 111 -3.93 -2.02 -0.82
CA ARG A 111 -3.90 -2.39 0.59
C ARG A 111 -4.88 -3.53 0.82
N ILE A 112 -4.34 -4.68 1.20
CA ILE A 112 -5.15 -5.86 1.53
C ILE A 112 -5.27 -6.03 3.04
N ARG A 113 -6.36 -6.65 3.45
CA ARG A 113 -6.52 -7.07 4.84
C ARG A 113 -5.67 -8.30 5.08
N TRP A 114 -5.11 -8.42 6.28
CA TRP A 114 -4.26 -9.53 6.67
C TRP A 114 -4.95 -10.91 6.54
N ASP A 115 -6.28 -10.96 6.75
CA ASP A 115 -7.09 -12.18 6.61
C ASP A 115 -7.13 -12.73 5.17
N ARG A 116 -6.88 -11.88 4.17
CA ARG A 116 -6.78 -12.29 2.75
C ARG A 116 -5.39 -12.77 2.35
N VAL A 117 -4.38 -12.61 3.20
CA VAL A 117 -3.02 -13.06 2.88
C VAL A 117 -2.95 -14.56 2.66
N SER A 118 -3.77 -15.34 3.38
CA SER A 118 -3.86 -16.80 3.21
C SER A 118 -4.35 -17.25 1.83
N THR A 119 -4.94 -16.36 1.04
CA THR A 119 -5.38 -16.67 -0.34
C THR A 119 -4.28 -16.46 -1.38
N LEU A 120 -3.12 -15.92 -0.97
CA LEU A 120 -2.00 -15.71 -1.87
C LEU A 120 -1.30 -17.03 -2.20
N THR A 121 -0.71 -17.09 -3.39
CA THR A 121 0.00 -18.28 -3.85
C THR A 121 1.32 -18.46 -3.10
N GLU A 122 1.57 -19.67 -2.63
CA GLU A 122 2.85 -20.04 -2.04
C GLU A 122 4.01 -19.75 -3.01
N GLY A 123 5.11 -19.23 -2.48
CA GLY A 123 6.25 -18.80 -3.28
C GLY A 123 6.17 -17.37 -3.83
N ALA A 124 5.05 -16.67 -3.64
CA ALA A 124 4.97 -15.23 -3.95
C ALA A 124 6.05 -14.47 -3.17
N LYS A 125 6.74 -13.54 -3.84
CA LYS A 125 7.79 -12.76 -3.17
C LYS A 125 7.19 -11.77 -2.19
N VAL A 126 7.87 -11.63 -1.05
CA VAL A 126 7.46 -10.74 0.04
C VAL A 126 8.63 -9.87 0.46
N PHE A 127 8.41 -8.58 0.52
CA PHE A 127 9.24 -7.62 1.21
C PHE A 127 8.63 -7.31 2.56
N VAL A 128 9.42 -7.42 3.62
CA VAL A 128 9.04 -7.01 4.98
C VAL A 128 10.02 -5.97 5.48
N GLY A 129 9.48 -4.94 6.12
CA GLY A 129 10.28 -3.97 6.85
C GLY A 129 9.59 -3.60 8.14
N GLY A 130 10.35 -3.64 9.25
CA GLY A 130 9.79 -3.38 10.57
C GLY A 130 10.75 -3.68 11.70
N ALA A 131 10.23 -3.63 12.93
CA ALA A 131 10.96 -3.99 14.12
C ALA A 131 11.01 -5.51 14.30
N LEU A 132 12.19 -6.06 14.55
CA LEU A 132 12.40 -7.45 14.93
C LEU A 132 12.49 -7.50 16.45
N LEU A 133 11.53 -8.14 17.10
CA LEU A 133 11.47 -8.29 18.55
C LEU A 133 11.28 -9.75 18.94
N LEU A 134 11.70 -10.09 20.14
CA LEU A 134 11.43 -11.42 20.71
C LEU A 134 9.96 -11.45 21.14
N HIS A 135 9.17 -12.31 20.51
CA HIS A 135 7.76 -12.54 20.78
C HIS A 135 7.53 -14.04 20.91
N GLU A 136 6.96 -14.50 22.03
CA GLU A 136 6.72 -15.93 22.30
C GLU A 136 7.97 -16.82 22.07
N ASP A 137 9.12 -16.40 22.61
CA ASP A 137 10.42 -17.07 22.46
C ASP A 137 10.96 -17.17 21.02
N ARG A 138 10.42 -16.39 20.09
CA ARG A 138 10.86 -16.32 18.70
C ARG A 138 11.07 -14.88 18.24
N TRP A 139 12.12 -14.68 17.46
CA TRP A 139 12.34 -13.40 16.79
C TRP A 139 11.30 -13.22 15.67
N THR A 140 10.42 -12.24 15.85
CA THR A 140 9.27 -11.99 15.00
C THR A 140 9.28 -10.54 14.54
N PHE A 141 8.96 -10.31 13.27
CA PHE A 141 8.65 -8.95 12.81
C PHE A 141 7.30 -8.50 13.37
N VAL A 142 7.31 -7.40 14.10
CA VAL A 142 6.12 -6.84 14.73
C VAL A 142 5.92 -5.37 14.36
N SER A 143 4.67 -4.93 14.39
CA SER A 143 4.33 -3.52 14.22
C SER A 143 4.50 -2.78 15.55
N THR A 144 5.24 -1.68 15.53
CA THR A 144 5.34 -0.77 16.67
C THR A 144 4.81 0.60 16.30
N LYS A 145 4.51 1.45 17.30
CA LYS A 145 4.07 2.84 17.05
C LYS A 145 5.12 3.65 16.30
N GLU A 146 6.40 3.42 16.62
CA GLU A 146 7.52 4.13 16.01
C GLU A 146 7.89 3.56 14.64
N THR A 147 7.83 2.24 14.49
CA THR A 147 8.15 1.53 13.25
C THR A 147 7.01 0.59 12.88
N PRO A 148 5.95 1.13 12.28
CA PRO A 148 4.83 0.29 11.84
C PRO A 148 5.28 -0.67 10.75
N LEU A 149 4.91 -1.94 10.92
CA LEU A 149 5.29 -3.03 10.03
C LEU A 149 4.71 -2.84 8.63
N LEU A 150 5.56 -2.97 7.61
CA LEU A 150 5.19 -2.90 6.21
C LEU A 150 5.46 -4.25 5.55
N VAL A 151 4.43 -4.83 4.95
CA VAL A 151 4.51 -6.08 4.19
C VAL A 151 4.06 -5.81 2.77
N ILE A 152 4.88 -6.15 1.77
CA ILE A 152 4.57 -5.94 0.35
C ILE A 152 4.74 -7.27 -0.38
N PHE A 153 3.65 -7.76 -0.94
CA PHE A 153 3.68 -8.90 -1.87
C PHE A 153 3.92 -8.39 -3.28
N TYR A 154 4.78 -9.06 -4.00
CA TYR A 154 5.13 -8.72 -5.38
C TYR A 154 5.60 -9.93 -6.17
N ASP A 155 5.65 -9.80 -7.47
CA ASP A 155 6.24 -10.75 -8.40
C ASP A 155 7.45 -10.13 -9.13
N GLY A 156 8.23 -10.96 -9.80
CA GLY A 156 9.38 -10.51 -10.57
C GLY A 156 10.67 -10.33 -9.76
N SER A 157 11.56 -9.45 -10.22
CA SER A 157 12.88 -9.27 -9.61
C SER A 157 12.87 -8.28 -8.45
N ASP A 158 13.68 -8.53 -7.44
CA ASP A 158 13.84 -7.66 -6.27
C ASP A 158 14.36 -6.26 -6.64
N ARG A 159 15.15 -6.18 -7.74
CA ARG A 159 15.63 -4.91 -8.28
C ARG A 159 14.50 -4.03 -8.81
N SER A 160 13.44 -4.63 -9.33
CA SER A 160 12.28 -3.89 -9.87
C SER A 160 11.31 -3.44 -8.78
N LEU A 161 11.34 -4.03 -7.58
CA LEU A 161 10.43 -3.73 -6.49
C LEU A 161 10.33 -2.23 -6.19
N ALA A 162 11.47 -1.55 -6.00
CA ALA A 162 11.49 -0.14 -5.66
C ALA A 162 10.90 0.74 -6.77
N VAL A 163 11.26 0.47 -8.02
CA VAL A 163 10.74 1.22 -9.17
C VAL A 163 9.24 1.01 -9.33
N ARG A 164 8.77 -0.23 -9.20
CA ARG A 164 7.35 -0.58 -9.30
C ARG A 164 6.55 0.01 -8.16
N ALA A 165 7.00 -0.11 -6.92
CA ALA A 165 6.35 0.48 -5.75
C ALA A 165 6.22 2.00 -5.87
N ILE A 166 7.23 2.69 -6.43
CA ILE A 166 7.17 4.13 -6.66
C ILE A 166 6.26 4.49 -7.83
N ARG A 167 6.28 3.74 -8.93
CA ARG A 167 5.41 4.00 -10.10
C ARG A 167 3.93 3.78 -9.79
N ALA A 168 3.61 2.67 -9.16
CA ALA A 168 2.24 2.27 -8.88
C ALA A 168 1.43 3.35 -8.14
N GLY A 169 2.04 4.02 -7.15
CA GLY A 169 1.33 5.09 -6.48
C GLY A 169 1.26 6.42 -7.21
N ARG A 170 2.09 6.61 -8.24
CA ARG A 170 2.05 7.81 -9.08
C ARG A 170 0.77 7.83 -9.94
N HIS A 171 0.39 6.70 -10.51
CA HIS A 171 -0.77 6.62 -11.40
C HIS A 171 -2.07 6.99 -10.69
N ARG A 172 -2.30 6.49 -9.49
CA ARG A 172 -3.50 6.85 -8.70
C ARG A 172 -3.59 8.35 -8.40
N ASN A 173 -2.44 9.01 -8.19
CA ASN A 173 -2.39 10.46 -8.02
C ASN A 173 -2.66 11.21 -9.33
N GLU A 174 -2.20 10.67 -10.46
CA GLU A 174 -2.43 11.26 -11.79
C GLU A 174 -3.92 11.25 -12.14
N TYR A 175 -4.64 10.17 -11.85
CA TYR A 175 -6.09 10.08 -12.04
C TYR A 175 -6.83 11.21 -11.32
N TRP A 176 -6.62 11.36 -10.02
CA TRP A 176 -7.27 12.43 -9.25
C TRP A 176 -6.84 13.82 -9.70
N ASN A 177 -5.57 14.00 -10.07
CA ASN A 177 -5.05 15.27 -10.57
C ASN A 177 -5.64 15.65 -11.93
N SER A 178 -5.94 14.68 -12.79
CA SER A 178 -6.55 14.95 -14.10
C SER A 178 -8.04 15.27 -13.99
N ILE A 179 -8.78 14.55 -13.14
CA ILE A 179 -10.24 14.71 -13.01
C ILE A 179 -10.62 15.97 -12.21
N THR A 180 -9.87 16.31 -11.16
CA THR A 180 -10.23 17.43 -10.27
C THR A 180 -10.42 18.77 -10.99
N PRO A 181 -9.54 19.22 -11.91
CA PRO A 181 -9.74 20.49 -12.64
C PRO A 181 -11.05 20.50 -13.46
N TYR A 182 -11.33 19.42 -14.16
CA TYR A 182 -12.54 19.31 -14.97
C TYR A 182 -13.81 19.33 -14.10
N ALA A 183 -13.79 18.62 -12.98
CA ALA A 183 -14.91 18.64 -12.03
C ALA A 183 -15.15 20.04 -11.48
N LEU A 184 -14.10 20.77 -11.11
CA LEU A 184 -14.22 22.15 -10.62
C LEU A 184 -14.77 23.11 -11.71
N ILE A 185 -14.32 22.98 -12.95
CA ILE A 185 -14.83 23.79 -14.08
C ILE A 185 -16.32 23.50 -14.30
N LEU A 186 -16.72 22.24 -14.35
CA LEU A 186 -18.13 21.84 -14.51
C LEU A 186 -19.00 22.34 -13.34
N GLY A 187 -18.49 22.25 -12.12
CA GLY A 187 -19.16 22.80 -10.93
C GLY A 187 -19.36 24.30 -11.02
N ALA A 188 -18.32 25.05 -11.43
CA ALA A 188 -18.40 26.50 -11.60
C ALA A 188 -19.43 26.87 -12.68
N LEU A 189 -19.40 26.23 -13.84
CA LEU A 189 -20.36 26.46 -14.92
C LEU A 189 -21.79 26.16 -14.49
N SER A 190 -22.00 25.08 -13.73
CA SER A 190 -23.32 24.74 -13.19
C SER A 190 -23.86 25.81 -12.23
N LEU A 191 -22.99 26.34 -11.35
CA LEU A 191 -23.36 27.40 -10.41
C LEU A 191 -23.67 28.70 -11.14
N ILE A 192 -22.88 29.07 -12.16
CA ILE A 192 -23.15 30.27 -13.00
C ILE A 192 -24.47 30.12 -13.73
N SER A 193 -24.76 29.00 -14.35
CA SER A 193 -26.01 28.71 -15.03
C SER A 193 -27.22 28.83 -14.10
N MET A 194 -27.09 28.30 -12.87
CA MET A 194 -28.11 28.46 -11.85
C MET A 194 -28.30 29.93 -11.47
N ALA A 195 -27.20 30.66 -11.22
CA ALA A 195 -27.29 32.08 -10.86
C ALA A 195 -28.02 32.91 -11.94
N ILE A 196 -27.71 32.66 -13.22
CA ILE A 196 -28.38 33.32 -14.35
C ILE A 196 -29.90 32.97 -14.38
N SER A 197 -30.27 31.75 -14.05
CA SER A 197 -31.64 31.28 -14.03
C SER A 197 -32.50 31.94 -12.94
N PHE A 198 -31.86 32.43 -11.88
CA PHE A 198 -32.53 33.15 -10.77
C PHE A 198 -32.53 34.68 -10.93
N LEU A 199 -31.87 35.23 -11.96
CA LEU A 199 -31.96 36.67 -12.24
C LEU A 199 -33.35 37.01 -12.78
N PRO A 200 -34.00 38.06 -12.25
CA PRO A 200 -35.28 38.50 -12.76
C PRO A 200 -35.10 38.89 -14.24
N ARG A 201 -35.92 38.27 -15.08
CA ARG A 201 -36.02 38.68 -16.50
C ARG A 201 -36.63 40.06 -16.55
N PRO A 202 -36.07 41.03 -17.29
CA PRO A 202 -36.63 42.37 -17.44
C PRO A 202 -38.02 42.34 -18.10
#